data_3da523d774e90cc3faca49d5fdd11d18
#
_entry.id   3da523d774e90cc3faca49d5fdd11d18
#
_cell.length_a   1.000
_cell.length_b   1.000
_cell.length_c   1.000
_cell.angle_alpha   90.00
_cell.angle_beta   90.00
_cell.angle_gamma   90.00
#
_symmetry.space_group_name_H-M   'P 1'
#
loop_
_entity.id
_entity.type
_entity.pdbx_description
1 polymer ?
#
loop_
_entity_poly.entity_id
_entity_poly.type
_entity_poly.pdbx_seq_one_letter_code
_entity_poly.pdbx_strand_id
1 'polypeptide(L)'
;YEMNTRLVGSERCIRDSYNPMPNATAFPNHIENGYKGMLVVRSEIKSVCSHHHQPVSGVAYIGIIAAEQLIGLSKYTRIAQWCARRGTLQEELNNVIADEIQKATGSSNVGVYLQATHGCCENRGIGAHSSLTQTTVLRGAFTEDMGTKKEFMDNIKLQQEFAPR
;
A
#
# COMPACT_ATOMS: atom_id res chain seq x y z
N TYR A 1 -35.18 1.46 -15.00
CA TYR A 1 -34.76 1.65 -13.59
C TYR A 1 -33.29 2.04 -13.62
N GLU A 2 -32.99 3.31 -13.55
CA GLU A 2 -31.61 3.76 -13.33
C GLU A 2 -31.18 3.23 -11.96
N MET A 3 -30.37 2.20 -11.94
CA MET A 3 -29.72 1.75 -10.73
C MET A 3 -28.83 2.88 -10.25
N ASN A 4 -29.29 3.50 -9.20
CA ASN A 4 -28.65 4.62 -8.54
C ASN A 4 -27.17 4.31 -8.29
N THR A 5 -26.30 5.18 -8.70
CA THR A 5 -24.83 5.09 -8.64
C THR A 5 -24.23 4.97 -7.23
N ARG A 6 -25.05 4.79 -6.21
CA ARG A 6 -24.65 4.46 -4.83
C ARG A 6 -24.44 2.95 -4.67
N LEU A 7 -23.42 2.44 -5.35
CA LEU A 7 -22.97 1.08 -5.10
C LEU A 7 -22.54 0.96 -3.63
N VAL A 8 -23.06 -0.04 -2.94
CA VAL A 8 -22.58 -0.45 -1.63
C VAL A 8 -21.08 -0.78 -1.73
N GLY A 9 -20.31 -0.62 -0.66
CA GLY A 9 -18.86 -0.73 -0.71
C GLY A 9 -18.33 -2.04 -1.35
N SER A 10 -19.03 -3.17 -1.14
CA SER A 10 -18.71 -4.45 -1.76
C SER A 10 -18.88 -4.46 -3.28
N GLU A 11 -19.94 -3.87 -3.81
CA GLU A 11 -20.20 -3.79 -5.26
C GLU A 11 -19.19 -2.88 -5.96
N ARG A 12 -18.77 -1.80 -5.29
CA ARG A 12 -17.72 -0.93 -5.78
C ARG A 12 -16.39 -1.68 -5.88
N CYS A 13 -16.04 -2.47 -4.87
CA CYS A 13 -14.82 -3.28 -4.89
C CYS A 13 -14.88 -4.34 -6.00
N ILE A 14 -16.01 -5.02 -6.20
CA ILE A 14 -16.19 -5.98 -7.28
C ILE A 14 -15.98 -5.31 -8.64
N ARG A 15 -16.64 -4.18 -8.89
CA ARG A 15 -16.47 -3.43 -10.13
C ARG A 15 -15.04 -2.93 -10.33
N ASP A 16 -14.44 -2.37 -9.29
CA ASP A 16 -13.09 -1.81 -9.36
C ASP A 16 -12.02 -2.90 -9.47
N SER A 17 -12.29 -4.14 -9.04
CA SER A 17 -11.36 -5.26 -9.21
C SER A 17 -11.22 -5.74 -10.66
N TYR A 18 -12.16 -5.39 -11.54
CA TYR A 18 -12.06 -5.65 -12.99
C TYR A 18 -11.34 -4.53 -13.75
N ASN A 19 -11.07 -3.40 -13.13
CA ASN A 19 -10.31 -2.34 -13.77
C ASN A 19 -8.86 -2.79 -14.00
N PRO A 20 -8.29 -2.50 -15.19
CA PRO A 20 -6.89 -2.81 -15.45
C PRO A 20 -5.98 -2.05 -14.48
N MET A 21 -4.82 -2.63 -14.23
CA MET A 21 -3.80 -1.97 -13.43
C MET A 21 -3.41 -0.63 -14.04
N PRO A 22 -3.23 0.42 -13.23
CA PRO A 22 -2.76 1.71 -13.73
C PRO A 22 -1.40 1.55 -14.42
N ASN A 23 -1.29 2.03 -15.64
CA ASN A 23 -0.02 2.00 -16.37
C ASN A 23 1.04 2.80 -15.60
N ALA A 24 2.11 2.13 -15.18
CA ALA A 24 3.25 2.73 -14.52
C ALA A 24 4.34 2.98 -15.57
N THR A 25 4.38 4.20 -16.09
CA THR A 25 5.48 4.60 -16.97
C THR A 25 6.76 4.66 -16.14
N ALA A 26 7.67 3.76 -16.46
CA ALA A 26 9.01 3.75 -15.89
C ALA A 26 9.95 4.62 -16.73
N PHE A 27 10.93 5.22 -16.09
CA PHE A 27 12.01 5.98 -16.73
C PHE A 27 13.36 5.58 -16.12
N PRO A 28 14.45 5.65 -16.90
CA PRO A 28 15.76 5.26 -16.43
C PRO A 28 16.19 6.08 -15.20
N ASN A 29 16.71 5.40 -14.19
CA ASN A 29 17.47 6.03 -13.13
C ASN A 29 18.90 6.19 -13.63
N HIS A 30 19.31 7.42 -13.97
CA HIS A 30 20.64 7.68 -14.55
C HIS A 30 21.75 7.24 -13.60
N ILE A 31 22.42 6.12 -13.92
CA ILE A 31 23.24 5.33 -13.00
C ILE A 31 24.43 6.10 -12.45
N GLU A 32 25.08 6.98 -13.22
CA GLU A 32 26.25 7.74 -12.74
C GLU A 32 25.91 8.79 -11.68
N ASN A 33 24.70 9.39 -11.77
CA ASN A 33 24.17 10.37 -10.83
C ASN A 33 22.76 9.99 -10.38
N GLY A 34 22.36 8.74 -10.54
CA GLY A 34 21.03 8.24 -10.21
C GLY A 34 20.75 8.27 -8.71
N TYR A 35 19.47 8.32 -8.37
CA TYR A 35 19.03 8.23 -6.99
C TYR A 35 19.33 6.84 -6.41
N LYS A 36 20.10 6.79 -5.33
CA LYS A 36 20.51 5.56 -4.65
C LYS A 36 19.94 5.43 -3.23
N GLY A 37 19.19 6.44 -2.81
CA GLY A 37 18.60 6.48 -1.47
C GLY A 37 17.31 5.69 -1.36
N MET A 38 16.76 5.72 -0.15
CA MET A 38 15.44 5.18 0.13
C MET A 38 14.35 6.21 -0.21
N LEU A 39 13.39 5.80 -1.01
CA LEU A 39 12.16 6.56 -1.24
C LEU A 39 11.04 5.95 -0.40
N VAL A 40 10.33 6.75 0.38
CA VAL A 40 9.16 6.30 1.15
C VAL A 40 7.93 7.11 0.73
N VAL A 41 6.92 6.43 0.22
CA VAL A 41 5.66 7.04 -0.22
C VAL A 41 4.54 6.63 0.72
N ARG A 42 3.85 7.62 1.30
CA ARG A 42 2.63 7.44 2.08
C ARG A 42 1.41 7.43 1.14
N SER A 43 0.54 6.48 1.30
CA SER A 43 -0.63 6.30 0.46
C SER A 43 -1.85 5.94 1.29
N GLU A 44 -2.91 6.73 1.19
CA GLU A 44 -4.20 6.35 1.79
C GLU A 44 -4.82 5.22 1.00
N ILE A 45 -5.33 4.24 1.72
CA ILE A 45 -6.02 3.09 1.14
C ILE A 45 -7.42 2.94 1.72
N LYS A 46 -8.32 2.47 0.87
CA LYS A 46 -9.66 2.01 1.22
C LYS A 46 -9.87 0.64 0.60
N SER A 47 -10.19 -0.33 1.42
CA SER A 47 -10.38 -1.72 1.02
C SER A 47 -11.65 -2.29 1.63
N VAL A 48 -11.92 -3.53 1.33
CA VAL A 48 -12.95 -4.34 1.98
C VAL A 48 -12.30 -5.64 2.43
N CYS A 49 -12.48 -5.99 3.69
CA CYS A 49 -12.02 -7.27 4.22
C CYS A 49 -12.77 -8.41 3.52
N SER A 50 -12.05 -9.32 2.85
CA SER A 50 -12.65 -10.46 2.16
C SER A 50 -13.36 -11.42 3.10
N HIS A 51 -12.98 -11.46 4.38
CA HIS A 51 -13.55 -12.36 5.37
C HIS A 51 -14.97 -11.94 5.80
N HIS A 52 -15.21 -10.65 6.05
CA HIS A 52 -16.50 -10.17 6.57
C HIS A 52 -17.18 -9.13 5.68
N HIS A 53 -16.61 -8.80 4.55
CA HIS A 53 -17.10 -7.79 3.61
C HIS A 53 -17.35 -6.40 4.25
N GLN A 54 -16.57 -6.08 5.30
CA GLN A 54 -16.63 -4.80 5.99
C GLN A 54 -15.52 -3.87 5.51
N PRO A 55 -15.75 -2.53 5.53
CA PRO A 55 -14.76 -1.56 5.12
C PRO A 55 -13.46 -1.67 5.94
N VAL A 56 -12.35 -1.46 5.25
CA VAL A 56 -11.02 -1.30 5.81
C VAL A 56 -10.49 0.05 5.35
N SER A 57 -10.06 0.88 6.28
CA SER A 57 -9.50 2.20 5.99
C SER A 57 -8.15 2.34 6.66
N GLY A 58 -7.16 2.82 5.92
CA GLY A 58 -5.83 2.93 6.47
C GLY A 58 -4.83 3.64 5.58
N VAL A 59 -3.56 3.48 5.93
CA VAL A 59 -2.43 4.08 5.25
C VAL A 59 -1.37 3.01 4.96
N ALA A 60 -0.91 2.97 3.73
CA ALA A 60 0.25 2.19 3.32
C ALA A 60 1.48 3.10 3.19
N TYR A 61 2.59 2.66 3.74
CA TYR A 61 3.91 3.26 3.55
C TYR A 61 4.72 2.30 2.69
N ILE A 62 5.13 2.77 1.51
CA ILE A 62 5.83 1.98 0.52
C ILE A 62 7.25 2.52 0.46
N GLY A 63 8.21 1.72 0.93
CA GLY A 63 9.63 1.99 0.85
C GLY A 63 10.25 1.27 -0.32
N ILE A 64 11.13 1.95 -1.04
CA ILE A 64 11.90 1.36 -2.14
C ILE A 64 13.33 1.93 -2.15
N ILE A 65 14.30 1.07 -2.40
CA ILE A 65 15.63 1.49 -2.82
C ILE A 65 15.66 1.37 -4.33
N ALA A 66 15.85 2.51 -4.99
CA ALA A 66 15.79 2.59 -6.44
C ALA A 66 16.83 1.67 -7.10
N ALA A 67 16.39 0.97 -8.14
CA ALA A 67 17.26 0.19 -9.03
C ALA A 67 17.54 0.99 -10.32
N GLU A 68 17.57 0.31 -11.45
CA GLU A 68 17.82 0.92 -12.76
C GLU A 68 16.68 1.80 -13.27
N GLN A 69 15.50 1.64 -12.70
CA GLN A 69 14.30 2.35 -13.13
C GLN A 69 13.59 3.03 -11.96
N LEU A 70 12.96 4.15 -12.26
CA LEU A 70 12.06 4.88 -11.38
C LEU A 70 10.68 4.98 -12.02
N ILE A 71 9.67 5.13 -11.20
CA ILE A 71 8.30 5.44 -11.66
C ILE A 71 7.84 6.75 -11.03
N GLY A 72 6.88 7.41 -11.66
CA GLY A 72 6.33 8.66 -11.13
C GLY A 72 5.73 8.46 -9.74
N LEU A 73 5.94 9.41 -8.81
CA LEU A 73 5.52 9.32 -7.41
C LEU A 73 4.03 8.95 -7.25
N SER A 74 3.16 9.53 -8.08
CA SER A 74 1.72 9.22 -8.06
C SER A 74 1.40 7.76 -8.42
N LYS A 75 2.32 7.05 -9.06
CA LYS A 75 2.09 5.65 -9.47
C LYS A 75 2.12 4.70 -8.30
N TYR A 76 2.97 4.95 -7.30
CA TYR A 76 3.00 4.18 -6.05
C TYR A 76 1.62 4.19 -5.38
N THR A 77 1.03 5.38 -5.22
CA THR A 77 -0.31 5.54 -4.65
C THR A 77 -1.38 4.85 -5.49
N ARG A 78 -1.33 4.99 -6.83
CA ARG A 78 -2.33 4.37 -7.72
C ARG A 78 -2.25 2.84 -7.68
N ILE A 79 -1.05 2.28 -7.64
CA ILE A 79 -0.84 0.83 -7.50
C ILE A 79 -1.41 0.33 -6.17
N ALA A 80 -1.04 0.99 -5.05
CA ALA A 80 -1.53 0.61 -3.73
C ALA A 80 -3.05 0.66 -3.64
N GLN A 81 -3.67 1.72 -4.15
CA GLN A 81 -5.13 1.86 -4.19
C GLN A 81 -5.78 0.82 -5.09
N TRP A 82 -5.18 0.50 -6.22
CA TRP A 82 -5.69 -0.54 -7.11
C TRP A 82 -5.63 -1.94 -6.45
N CYS A 83 -4.54 -2.27 -5.77
CA CYS A 83 -4.44 -3.50 -5.00
C CYS A 83 -5.51 -3.55 -3.89
N ALA A 84 -5.68 -2.44 -3.16
CA ALA A 84 -6.64 -2.34 -2.05
C ALA A 84 -8.10 -2.54 -2.47
N ARG A 85 -8.48 -2.15 -3.68
CA ARG A 85 -9.85 -2.28 -4.20
C ARG A 85 -10.29 -3.71 -4.48
N ARG A 86 -9.38 -4.68 -4.45
CA ARG A 86 -9.68 -6.08 -4.74
C ARG A 86 -10.33 -6.84 -3.59
N GLY A 87 -10.36 -6.28 -2.40
CA GLY A 87 -10.95 -6.93 -1.24
C GLY A 87 -10.20 -8.20 -0.85
N THR A 88 -9.12 -8.04 -0.10
CA THR A 88 -8.27 -9.12 0.41
C THR A 88 -8.10 -9.01 1.93
N LEU A 89 -7.48 -9.98 2.54
CA LEU A 89 -6.98 -9.85 3.90
C LEU A 89 -5.83 -8.83 3.94
N GLN A 90 -5.66 -8.14 5.05
CA GLN A 90 -4.61 -7.13 5.18
C GLN A 90 -3.20 -7.69 4.97
N GLU A 91 -2.96 -8.90 5.46
CA GLU A 91 -1.69 -9.62 5.35
C GLU A 91 -1.37 -9.93 3.88
N GLU A 92 -2.37 -10.33 3.11
CA GLU A 92 -2.24 -10.60 1.68
C GLU A 92 -2.06 -9.29 0.89
N LEU A 93 -2.80 -8.24 1.25
CA LEU A 93 -2.71 -6.94 0.60
C LEU A 93 -1.29 -6.38 0.62
N ASN A 94 -0.56 -6.53 1.73
CA ASN A 94 0.84 -6.12 1.82
C ASN A 94 1.72 -6.83 0.79
N ASN A 95 1.55 -8.14 0.64
CA ASN A 95 2.32 -8.91 -0.34
C ASN A 95 1.99 -8.50 -1.77
N VAL A 96 0.70 -8.35 -2.09
CA VAL A 96 0.25 -7.93 -3.42
C VAL A 96 0.79 -6.54 -3.78
N ILE A 97 0.76 -5.59 -2.84
CA ILE A 97 1.36 -4.25 -3.07
C ILE A 97 2.86 -4.39 -3.33
N ALA A 98 3.59 -5.15 -2.53
CA ALA A 98 5.02 -5.35 -2.72
C ALA A 98 5.34 -6.00 -4.07
N ASP A 99 4.58 -7.02 -4.50
CA ASP A 99 4.74 -7.69 -5.79
C ASP A 99 4.56 -6.71 -6.96
N GLU A 100 3.49 -5.92 -6.93
CA GLU A 100 3.19 -4.99 -8.01
C GLU A 100 4.18 -3.82 -8.08
N ILE A 101 4.67 -3.34 -6.93
CA ILE A 101 5.74 -2.34 -6.88
C ILE A 101 7.05 -2.90 -7.43
N GLN A 102 7.42 -4.14 -7.07
CA GLN A 102 8.61 -4.81 -7.62
C GLN A 102 8.52 -4.96 -9.15
N LYS A 103 7.37 -5.39 -9.67
CA LYS A 103 7.14 -5.49 -11.11
C LYS A 103 7.25 -4.13 -11.82
N ALA A 104 6.68 -3.10 -11.22
CA ALA A 104 6.64 -1.77 -11.82
C ALA A 104 8.00 -1.05 -11.82
N THR A 105 8.87 -1.33 -10.84
CA THR A 105 10.14 -0.62 -10.63
C THR A 105 11.37 -1.46 -10.99
N GLY A 106 11.22 -2.78 -11.10
CA GLY A 106 12.33 -3.71 -11.26
C GLY A 106 13.22 -3.85 -10.02
N SER A 107 12.88 -3.20 -8.90
CA SER A 107 13.70 -3.30 -7.68
C SER A 107 13.32 -4.51 -6.84
N SER A 108 14.32 -5.25 -6.37
CA SER A 108 14.14 -6.32 -5.37
C SER A 108 13.99 -5.79 -3.94
N ASN A 109 14.36 -4.52 -3.71
CA ASN A 109 14.41 -3.91 -2.39
C ASN A 109 13.13 -3.10 -2.14
N VAL A 110 12.12 -3.74 -1.58
CA VAL A 110 10.81 -3.14 -1.31
C VAL A 110 10.37 -3.43 0.12
N GLY A 111 9.90 -2.40 0.81
CA GLY A 111 9.23 -2.49 2.11
C GLY A 111 7.81 -1.95 2.01
N VAL A 112 6.84 -2.66 2.57
CA VAL A 112 5.46 -2.19 2.68
C VAL A 112 5.02 -2.32 4.13
N TYR A 113 4.63 -1.20 4.73
CA TYR A 113 4.02 -1.15 6.05
C TYR A 113 2.59 -0.63 5.89
N LEU A 114 1.64 -1.37 6.40
CA LEU A 114 0.23 -1.06 6.33
C LEU A 114 -0.36 -0.93 7.72
N GLN A 115 -1.05 0.17 7.96
CA GLN A 115 -1.77 0.43 9.20
C GLN A 115 -3.23 0.73 8.84
N ALA A 116 -4.16 -0.04 9.41
CA ALA A 116 -5.57 0.11 9.06
C ALA A 116 -6.52 -0.24 10.22
N THR A 117 -7.70 0.35 10.17
CA THR A 117 -8.85 0.01 10.98
C THR A 117 -9.81 -0.86 10.18
N HIS A 118 -10.47 -1.79 10.86
CA HIS A 118 -11.36 -2.76 10.27
C HIS A 118 -12.79 -2.62 10.80
N GLY A 119 -13.74 -2.30 9.95
CA GLY A 119 -15.15 -2.19 10.33
C GLY A 119 -15.73 -3.48 10.93
N CYS A 120 -15.17 -4.63 10.60
CA CYS A 120 -15.56 -5.90 11.22
C CYS A 120 -15.15 -6.03 12.69
N CYS A 121 -14.14 -5.30 13.14
CA CYS A 121 -13.72 -5.24 14.53
C CYS A 121 -14.41 -4.10 15.29
N GLU A 122 -14.69 -2.98 14.62
CA GLU A 122 -15.24 -1.77 15.22
C GLU A 122 -16.76 -1.82 15.36
N ASN A 123 -17.47 -2.21 14.29
CA ASN A 123 -18.91 -2.04 14.16
C ASN A 123 -19.73 -3.27 14.55
N ARG A 124 -19.10 -4.38 14.84
CA ARG A 124 -19.74 -5.64 15.21
C ARG A 124 -18.78 -6.55 15.99
N GLY A 125 -19.26 -7.69 16.47
CA GLY A 125 -18.45 -8.66 17.18
C GLY A 125 -17.92 -8.09 18.50
N ILE A 126 -16.61 -7.94 18.61
CA ILE A 126 -15.96 -7.48 19.85
C ILE A 126 -16.15 -5.97 20.12
N GLY A 127 -16.64 -5.19 19.13
CA GLY A 127 -16.87 -3.74 19.29
C GLY A 127 -15.63 -2.94 19.67
N ALA A 128 -14.47 -3.30 19.13
CA ALA A 128 -13.19 -2.66 19.47
C ALA A 128 -12.99 -1.37 18.67
N HIS A 129 -13.60 -0.28 19.11
CA HIS A 129 -13.64 1.02 18.43
C HIS A 129 -12.27 1.70 18.21
N SER A 130 -11.22 1.27 18.88
CA SER A 130 -9.86 1.77 18.73
C SER A 130 -8.89 0.72 18.15
N SER A 131 -9.43 -0.33 17.56
CA SER A 131 -8.61 -1.42 17.01
C SER A 131 -7.82 -0.92 15.79
N LEU A 132 -6.49 -1.05 15.86
CA LEU A 132 -5.56 -0.68 14.81
C LEU A 132 -4.68 -1.86 14.49
N THR A 133 -4.74 -2.33 13.24
CA THR A 133 -3.93 -3.46 12.77
C THR A 133 -2.75 -2.95 11.96
N GLN A 134 -1.56 -3.46 12.26
CA GLN A 134 -0.33 -3.13 11.57
C GLN A 134 0.28 -4.40 10.97
N THR A 135 0.62 -4.35 9.70
CA THR A 135 1.28 -5.44 8.98
C THR A 135 2.48 -4.91 8.19
N THR A 136 3.52 -5.73 8.06
CA THR A 136 4.77 -5.32 7.40
C THR A 136 5.27 -6.44 6.52
N VAL A 137 5.66 -6.11 5.29
CA VAL A 137 6.39 -6.99 4.36
C VAL A 137 7.68 -6.29 3.97
N LEU A 138 8.80 -6.97 4.13
CA LEU A 138 10.13 -6.48 3.82
C LEU A 138 10.81 -7.45 2.85
N ARG A 139 11.51 -6.94 1.83
CA ARG A 139 12.20 -7.73 0.81
C ARG A 139 13.56 -7.13 0.48
N GLY A 140 14.52 -8.00 0.11
CA GLY A 140 15.89 -7.61 -0.21
C GLY A 140 16.55 -6.88 0.95
N ALA A 141 17.22 -5.76 0.69
CA ALA A 141 17.95 -5.00 1.69
C ALA A 141 17.12 -4.60 2.94
N PHE A 142 15.80 -4.43 2.79
CA PHE A 142 14.92 -4.16 3.95
C PHE A 142 14.84 -5.34 4.93
N THR A 143 15.14 -6.56 4.47
CA THR A 143 15.21 -7.76 5.32
C THR A 143 16.62 -8.07 5.78
N GLU A 144 17.60 -7.87 4.89
CA GLU A 144 18.97 -8.32 5.07
C GLU A 144 19.80 -7.33 5.90
N ASP A 145 19.52 -6.02 5.79
CA ASP A 145 20.24 -4.97 6.48
C ASP A 145 19.40 -4.28 7.56
N MET A 146 19.85 -4.39 8.80
CA MET A 146 19.17 -3.77 9.96
C MET A 146 19.18 -2.25 9.91
N GLY A 147 20.19 -1.62 9.29
CA GLY A 147 20.26 -0.18 9.08
C GLY A 147 19.16 0.31 8.17
N THR A 148 19.00 -0.32 7.01
CA THR A 148 17.94 -0.06 6.03
C THR A 148 16.54 -0.25 6.65
N LYS A 149 16.35 -1.34 7.37
CA LYS A 149 15.08 -1.59 8.08
C LYS A 149 14.78 -0.50 9.09
N LYS A 150 15.77 -0.09 9.89
CA LYS A 150 15.61 0.98 10.88
C LYS A 150 15.28 2.32 10.20
N GLU A 151 16.02 2.69 9.16
CA GLU A 151 15.78 3.91 8.39
C GLU A 151 14.35 3.95 7.85
N PHE A 152 13.84 2.85 7.30
CA PHE A 152 12.46 2.74 6.83
C PHE A 152 11.45 2.99 7.95
N MET A 153 11.62 2.34 9.09
CA MET A 153 10.70 2.50 10.23
C MET A 153 10.76 3.91 10.82
N ASP A 154 11.92 4.54 10.86
CA ASP A 154 12.09 5.91 11.35
C ASP A 154 11.45 6.92 10.37
N ASN A 155 11.59 6.73 9.06
CA ASN A 155 10.89 7.54 8.06
C ASN A 155 9.36 7.43 8.18
N ILE A 156 8.83 6.24 8.49
CA ILE A 156 7.38 6.06 8.74
C ILE A 156 6.94 6.87 9.96
N LYS A 157 7.68 6.79 11.07
CA LYS A 157 7.37 7.56 12.29
C LYS A 157 7.34 9.07 12.02
N LEU A 158 8.36 9.58 11.32
CA LEU A 158 8.42 11.00 10.94
C LEU A 158 7.21 11.38 10.08
N GLN A 159 6.84 10.58 9.10
CA GLN A 159 5.65 10.87 8.28
C GLN A 159 4.34 10.79 9.07
N GLN A 160 4.25 9.95 10.11
CA GLN A 160 3.08 9.90 10.99
C GLN A 160 2.96 11.17 11.85
N GLU A 161 4.07 11.71 12.33
CA GLU A 161 4.11 12.94 13.13
C GLU A 161 3.72 14.18 12.31
N PHE A 162 4.15 14.25 11.04
CA PHE A 162 3.91 15.39 10.14
C PHE A 162 2.72 15.21 9.20
N ALA A 163 1.98 14.10 9.30
CA ALA A 163 0.80 13.91 8.46
C ALA A 163 -0.26 14.98 8.78
N PRO A 164 -0.85 15.64 7.79
CA PRO A 164 -1.98 16.52 8.03
C PRO A 164 -3.11 15.72 8.65
N ARG A 165 -3.69 16.25 9.72
CA ARG A 165 -4.83 15.67 10.46
C ARG A 165 -6.10 15.75 9.63
#